data_87ca6c5b3fb2dd09c164d5691b5537ef
#
_entry.id   87ca6c5b3fb2dd09c164d5691b5537ef
#
_cell.length_a   1.000
_cell.length_b   1.000
_cell.length_c   1.000
_cell.angle_alpha   90.00
_cell.angle_beta   90.00
_cell.angle_gamma   90.00
#
_symmetry.space_group_name_H-M   'P 1'
#
loop_
_entity.id
_entity.type
_entity.pdbx_description
1 polymer ?
#
loop_
_entity_poly.entity_id
_entity_poly.type
_entity_poly.pdbx_seq_one_letter_code
_entity_poly.pdbx_strand_id
1 'polypeptide(L)'
;MTNENTGTTRREFAVASAAAAAAMTFGFNRMAQADGHESPVISQIVKFKINMDNEEGAIKALQDLAKGVEETEPGVLTYIAHRSKADPSEVVFFEVYADEEAVQAHQGTAHMNAMREAFMDNFRPPLDIQQLDRVSGFTR
;
A
#
# COMPACT_ATOMS: atom_id res chain seq x y z
N MET A 1 46.13 -47.32 -33.62
CA MET A 1 45.67 -47.82 -32.31
C MET A 1 45.32 -46.64 -31.45
N THR A 2 44.03 -46.47 -31.38
CA THR A 2 43.19 -46.20 -30.21
C THR A 2 43.54 -44.93 -29.40
N ASN A 3 42.71 -43.87 -29.55
CA ASN A 3 41.52 -43.60 -28.72
C ASN A 3 41.95 -42.89 -27.42
N GLU A 4 41.45 -41.83 -26.94
CA GLU A 4 40.07 -41.46 -26.72
C GLU A 4 39.97 -39.96 -26.45
N ASN A 5 38.89 -39.46 -26.90
CA ASN A 5 38.23 -38.18 -26.65
C ASN A 5 37.82 -38.07 -25.17
N THR A 6 38.07 -36.91 -24.54
CA THR A 6 37.22 -36.45 -23.45
C THR A 6 37.04 -34.95 -23.53
N GLY A 7 35.86 -34.55 -24.03
CA GLY A 7 35.39 -33.19 -24.02
C GLY A 7 35.08 -32.73 -22.60
N THR A 8 35.64 -31.60 -22.25
CA THR A 8 35.26 -30.88 -21.03
C THR A 8 34.28 -29.79 -21.42
N THR A 9 33.02 -30.04 -21.17
CA THR A 9 31.93 -29.10 -21.27
C THR A 9 32.13 -27.94 -20.27
N ARG A 10 32.34 -26.76 -20.79
CA ARG A 10 32.23 -25.52 -19.99
C ARG A 10 30.78 -25.37 -19.53
N ARG A 11 30.54 -25.59 -18.25
CA ARG A 11 29.32 -25.18 -17.60
C ARG A 11 29.38 -23.65 -17.43
N GLU A 12 28.60 -22.95 -18.23
CA GLU A 12 28.28 -21.55 -18.02
C GLU A 12 27.42 -21.45 -16.76
N PHE A 13 27.98 -20.86 -15.72
CA PHE A 13 27.22 -20.43 -14.55
C PHE A 13 26.45 -19.16 -14.93
N ALA A 14 25.20 -19.33 -15.32
CA ALA A 14 24.26 -18.24 -15.34
C ALA A 14 23.97 -17.81 -13.91
N VAL A 15 24.51 -16.66 -13.51
CA VAL A 15 24.14 -16.01 -12.27
C VAL A 15 22.77 -15.38 -12.49
N ALA A 16 21.73 -16.09 -12.10
CA ALA A 16 20.39 -15.53 -12.02
C ALA A 16 20.33 -14.60 -10.79
N SER A 17 20.39 -13.30 -11.04
CA SER A 17 20.03 -12.32 -10.02
C SER A 17 18.54 -12.41 -9.75
N ALA A 18 18.18 -13.11 -8.70
CA ALA A 18 16.84 -13.09 -8.16
C ALA A 18 16.63 -11.78 -7.42
N ALA A 19 16.03 -10.79 -8.11
CA ALA A 19 15.43 -9.66 -7.44
C ALA A 19 14.23 -10.19 -6.65
N ALA A 20 14.40 -10.33 -5.35
CA ALA A 20 13.31 -10.64 -4.45
C ALA A 20 12.41 -9.39 -4.31
N ALA A 21 11.44 -9.28 -5.21
CA ALA A 21 10.29 -8.42 -4.98
C ALA A 21 9.52 -9.05 -3.82
N ALA A 22 9.62 -8.45 -2.64
CA ALA A 22 8.76 -8.79 -1.52
C ALA A 22 7.34 -8.32 -1.88
N ALA A 23 6.57 -9.20 -2.51
CA ALA A 23 5.14 -9.02 -2.65
C ALA A 23 4.56 -9.14 -1.24
N MET A 24 4.22 -7.99 -0.64
CA MET A 24 3.35 -7.98 0.53
C MET A 24 1.95 -8.41 0.07
N THR A 25 1.72 -9.72 0.08
CA THR A 25 0.38 -10.27 -0.09
C THR A 25 -0.39 -10.03 1.20
N PHE A 26 -1.22 -9.01 1.23
CA PHE A 26 -2.21 -8.84 2.28
C PHE A 26 -3.24 -9.96 2.15
N GLY A 27 -3.18 -10.91 3.05
CA GLY A 27 -4.16 -11.98 3.15
C GLY A 27 -5.48 -11.42 3.66
N PHE A 28 -6.40 -11.11 2.76
CA PHE A 28 -7.79 -10.85 3.13
C PHE A 28 -8.48 -12.15 3.49
N ASN A 29 -8.83 -12.30 4.76
CA ASN A 29 -9.62 -13.43 5.23
C ASN A 29 -11.07 -13.20 4.78
N ARG A 30 -11.54 -14.03 3.87
CA ARG A 30 -12.89 -14.01 3.31
C ARG A 30 -13.86 -14.44 4.38
N MET A 31 -14.50 -13.51 5.07
CA MET A 31 -15.67 -13.82 5.88
C MET A 31 -16.93 -13.85 5.00
N ALA A 32 -17.73 -14.89 5.24
CA ALA A 32 -18.85 -15.32 4.41
C ALA A 32 -19.97 -14.29 4.32
N GLN A 33 -20.58 -14.25 3.12
CA GLN A 33 -21.79 -13.54 2.76
C GLN A 33 -22.96 -13.83 3.69
N ALA A 34 -23.66 -12.77 4.05
CA ALA A 34 -25.06 -12.82 4.44
C ALA A 34 -25.85 -11.84 3.55
N ASP A 35 -26.91 -12.36 3.04
CA ASP A 35 -27.91 -11.87 2.12
C ASP A 35 -28.20 -10.36 2.04
N GLY A 36 -28.24 -9.84 0.80
CA GLY A 36 -29.16 -8.76 0.38
C GLY A 36 -28.86 -7.36 0.89
N HIS A 37 -27.62 -7.03 1.28
CA HIS A 37 -27.20 -5.68 1.65
C HIS A 37 -26.23 -5.12 0.59
N GLU A 38 -26.40 -3.83 0.29
CA GLU A 38 -25.38 -3.02 -0.36
C GLU A 38 -24.01 -3.36 0.23
N SER A 39 -23.00 -3.53 -0.62
CA SER A 39 -21.64 -3.84 -0.17
C SER A 39 -21.26 -2.88 0.97
N PRO A 40 -20.87 -3.39 2.13
CA PRO A 40 -20.66 -2.51 3.27
C PRO A 40 -19.50 -1.56 2.98
N VAL A 41 -19.74 -0.28 3.20
CA VAL A 41 -18.72 0.76 3.16
C VAL A 41 -17.56 0.34 4.06
N ILE A 42 -16.35 0.30 3.52
CA ILE A 42 -15.15 -0.09 4.24
C ILE A 42 -14.49 1.14 4.83
N SER A 43 -14.26 1.14 6.12
CA SER A 43 -13.51 2.19 6.82
C SER A 43 -12.21 1.65 7.37
N GLN A 44 -11.13 2.41 7.27
CA GLN A 44 -9.85 2.02 7.86
C GLN A 44 -9.04 3.21 8.36
N ILE A 45 -8.14 2.90 9.29
CA ILE A 45 -7.10 3.81 9.75
C ILE A 45 -5.76 3.24 9.31
N VAL A 46 -4.91 4.09 8.73
CA VAL A 46 -3.53 3.74 8.36
C VAL A 46 -2.58 4.66 9.11
N LYS A 47 -1.60 4.08 9.81
CA LYS A 47 -0.62 4.83 10.60
C LYS A 47 0.81 4.49 10.19
N PHE A 48 1.63 5.51 10.10
CA PHE A 48 3.09 5.39 9.89
C PHE A 48 3.80 6.66 10.36
N LYS A 49 5.12 6.67 10.27
CA LYS A 49 5.93 7.82 10.67
C LYS A 49 6.44 8.60 9.46
N ILE A 50 6.54 9.91 9.59
CA ILE A 50 7.30 10.77 8.67
C ILE A 50 8.79 10.55 8.92
N ASN A 51 9.57 10.51 7.85
CA ASN A 51 11.01 10.69 7.92
C ASN A 51 11.30 12.16 8.23
N MET A 52 11.62 12.49 9.48
CA MET A 52 11.84 13.86 9.91
C MET A 52 13.07 14.53 9.26
N ASP A 53 14.00 13.73 8.70
CA ASP A 53 15.13 14.26 7.92
C ASP A 53 14.69 14.74 6.52
N ASN A 54 13.47 14.37 6.08
CA ASN A 54 12.85 14.79 4.83
C ASN A 54 11.36 15.17 5.02
N GLU A 55 11.08 15.97 6.06
CA GLU A 55 9.71 16.34 6.44
C GLU A 55 8.95 17.03 5.30
N GLU A 56 9.58 17.98 4.61
CA GLU A 56 8.96 18.71 3.50
C GLU A 56 8.60 17.76 2.35
N GLY A 57 9.51 16.87 1.97
CA GLY A 57 9.26 15.86 0.94
C GLY A 57 8.13 14.91 1.34
N ALA A 58 8.08 14.50 2.60
CA ALA A 58 7.02 13.64 3.12
C ALA A 58 5.65 14.32 3.06
N ILE A 59 5.55 15.57 3.50
CA ILE A 59 4.29 16.33 3.46
C ILE A 59 3.83 16.53 2.01
N LYS A 60 4.76 16.88 1.11
CA LYS A 60 4.45 16.99 -0.31
C LYS A 60 3.93 15.67 -0.90
N ALA A 61 4.57 14.56 -0.59
CA ALA A 61 4.14 13.25 -1.06
C ALA A 61 2.71 12.90 -0.60
N LEU A 62 2.35 13.24 0.65
CA LEU A 62 0.99 13.06 1.17
C LEU A 62 -0.03 13.93 0.44
N GLN A 63 0.32 15.17 0.14
CA GLN A 63 -0.55 16.09 -0.60
C GLN A 63 -0.77 15.64 -2.04
N ASP A 64 0.29 15.23 -2.73
CA ASP A 64 0.22 14.73 -4.10
C ASP A 64 -0.60 13.42 -4.16
N LEU A 65 -0.42 12.54 -3.18
CA LEU A 65 -1.20 11.31 -3.05
C LEU A 65 -2.69 11.61 -2.86
N ALA A 66 -3.04 12.45 -1.89
CA ALA A 66 -4.44 12.80 -1.62
C ALA A 66 -5.12 13.46 -2.83
N LYS A 67 -4.39 14.31 -3.56
CA LYS A 67 -4.87 14.91 -4.81
C LYS A 67 -5.10 13.85 -5.88
N GLY A 68 -4.19 12.91 -6.08
CA GLY A 68 -4.35 11.82 -7.05
C GLY A 68 -5.58 10.97 -6.76
N VAL A 69 -5.81 10.64 -5.49
CA VAL A 69 -7.00 9.90 -5.04
C VAL A 69 -8.27 10.68 -5.34
N GLU A 70 -8.34 11.98 -4.97
CA GLU A 70 -9.50 12.84 -5.21
C GLU A 70 -9.86 12.93 -6.70
N GLU A 71 -8.85 13.07 -7.56
CA GLU A 71 -9.04 13.28 -9.00
C GLU A 71 -9.41 12.01 -9.77
N THR A 72 -9.01 10.83 -9.29
CA THR A 72 -9.05 9.61 -10.12
C THR A 72 -9.79 8.42 -9.49
N GLU A 73 -10.16 8.50 -8.20
CA GLU A 73 -10.73 7.37 -7.47
C GLU A 73 -12.13 7.66 -6.92
N PRO A 74 -13.18 7.59 -7.75
CA PRO A 74 -14.54 7.91 -7.30
C PRO A 74 -15.09 6.95 -6.25
N GLY A 75 -14.50 5.75 -6.10
CA GLY A 75 -14.86 4.78 -5.06
C GLY A 75 -14.26 5.10 -3.69
N VAL A 76 -13.34 6.06 -3.58
CA VAL A 76 -12.79 6.54 -2.31
C VAL A 76 -13.67 7.69 -1.82
N LEU A 77 -14.43 7.44 -0.75
CA LEU A 77 -15.41 8.39 -0.22
C LEU A 77 -14.81 9.38 0.78
N THR A 78 -13.73 8.99 1.43
CA THR A 78 -12.98 9.82 2.37
C THR A 78 -11.52 9.41 2.35
N TYR A 79 -10.63 10.37 2.26
CA TYR A 79 -9.19 10.13 2.25
C TYR A 79 -8.48 11.31 2.91
N ILE A 80 -8.27 11.24 4.22
CA ILE A 80 -7.78 12.38 5.00
C ILE A 80 -6.56 11.97 5.80
N ALA A 81 -5.42 12.60 5.51
CA ALA A 81 -4.21 12.49 6.30
C ALA A 81 -4.23 13.50 7.47
N HIS A 82 -3.98 12.99 8.66
CA HIS A 82 -3.82 13.79 9.86
C HIS A 82 -2.40 13.65 10.38
N ARG A 83 -1.86 14.74 10.90
CA ARG A 83 -0.62 14.71 11.69
C ARG A 83 -0.98 14.67 13.17
N SER A 84 -0.40 13.77 13.91
CA SER A 84 -0.62 13.68 15.35
C SER A 84 -0.10 14.93 16.06
N LYS A 85 -0.90 15.50 16.98
CA LYS A 85 -0.46 16.61 17.82
C LYS A 85 0.46 16.17 18.95
N ALA A 86 0.33 14.90 19.37
CA ALA A 86 1.15 14.33 20.43
C ALA A 86 2.52 13.89 19.93
N ASP A 87 2.59 13.42 18.68
CA ASP A 87 3.82 13.04 18.01
C ASP A 87 3.85 13.58 16.59
N PRO A 88 4.54 14.70 16.33
CA PRO A 88 4.60 15.32 15.01
C PRO A 88 5.19 14.44 13.90
N SER A 89 5.87 13.36 14.23
CA SER A 89 6.33 12.38 13.24
C SER A 89 5.23 11.41 12.80
N GLU A 90 4.14 11.27 13.57
CA GLU A 90 3.08 10.31 13.27
C GLU A 90 2.04 10.89 12.30
N VAL A 91 1.74 10.12 11.25
CA VAL A 91 0.63 10.34 10.32
C VAL A 91 -0.44 9.30 10.54
N VAL A 92 -1.69 9.75 10.54
CA VAL A 92 -2.87 8.90 10.63
C VAL A 92 -3.79 9.24 9.46
N PHE A 93 -3.98 8.31 8.54
CA PHE A 93 -5.04 8.39 7.55
C PHE A 93 -6.35 7.85 8.13
N PHE A 94 -7.43 8.54 7.81
CA PHE A 94 -8.77 7.99 7.89
C PHE A 94 -9.30 7.86 6.48
N GLU A 95 -9.65 6.64 6.11
CA GLU A 95 -10.04 6.26 4.76
C GLU A 95 -11.39 5.57 4.79
N VAL A 96 -12.23 5.90 3.81
CA VAL A 96 -13.54 5.27 3.61
C VAL A 96 -13.72 4.95 2.14
N TYR A 97 -14.03 3.71 1.84
CA TYR A 97 -14.23 3.18 0.50
C TYR A 97 -15.67 2.72 0.32
N ALA A 98 -16.19 2.88 -0.90
CA ALA A 98 -17.54 2.45 -1.24
C ALA A 98 -17.73 0.94 -1.05
N ASP A 99 -16.70 0.15 -1.38
CA ASP A 99 -16.69 -1.31 -1.32
C ASP A 99 -15.27 -1.87 -1.42
N GLU A 100 -15.16 -3.20 -1.46
CA GLU A 100 -13.88 -3.93 -1.61
C GLU A 100 -13.22 -3.68 -2.97
N GLU A 101 -14.00 -3.47 -4.04
CA GLU A 101 -13.47 -3.18 -5.37
C GLU A 101 -12.74 -1.83 -5.38
N ALA A 102 -13.30 -0.83 -4.69
CA ALA A 102 -12.66 0.46 -4.52
C ALA A 102 -11.33 0.36 -3.74
N VAL A 103 -11.25 -0.47 -2.71
CA VAL A 103 -9.99 -0.74 -1.97
C VAL A 103 -8.95 -1.37 -2.91
N GLN A 104 -9.34 -2.36 -3.70
CA GLN A 104 -8.43 -3.04 -4.63
C GLN A 104 -7.97 -2.10 -5.75
N ALA A 105 -8.87 -1.29 -6.29
CA ALA A 105 -8.55 -0.28 -7.31
C ALA A 105 -7.54 0.72 -6.77
N HIS A 106 -7.77 1.28 -5.57
CA HIS A 106 -6.86 2.20 -4.90
C HIS A 106 -5.44 1.63 -4.79
N GLN A 107 -5.31 0.39 -4.35
CA GLN A 107 -4.00 -0.25 -4.20
C GLN A 107 -3.23 -0.43 -5.52
N GLY A 108 -3.92 -0.48 -6.66
CA GLY A 108 -3.35 -0.67 -7.99
C GLY A 108 -2.98 0.61 -8.73
N THR A 109 -3.29 1.77 -8.19
CA THR A 109 -3.09 3.06 -8.87
C THR A 109 -1.63 3.46 -9.03
N ALA A 110 -1.37 4.33 -10.01
CA ALA A 110 -0.02 4.83 -10.28
C ALA A 110 0.55 5.64 -9.11
N HIS A 111 -0.29 6.46 -8.45
CA HIS A 111 0.15 7.25 -7.30
C HIS A 111 0.41 6.39 -6.05
N MET A 112 -0.33 5.30 -5.84
CA MET A 112 -0.01 4.33 -4.79
C MET A 112 1.29 3.57 -5.08
N ASN A 113 1.58 3.26 -6.33
CA ASN A 113 2.86 2.66 -6.71
C ASN A 113 4.02 3.64 -6.45
N ALA A 114 3.88 4.90 -6.87
CA ALA A 114 4.88 5.94 -6.59
C ALA A 114 5.08 6.16 -5.07
N MET A 115 3.99 6.13 -4.29
CA MET A 115 4.08 6.19 -2.83
C MET A 115 4.88 5.03 -2.23
N ARG A 116 4.68 3.80 -2.72
CA ARG A 116 5.44 2.62 -2.25
C ARG A 116 6.92 2.72 -2.61
N GLU A 117 7.23 3.15 -3.82
CA GLU A 117 8.61 3.31 -4.29
C GLU A 117 9.37 4.35 -3.46
N ALA A 118 8.72 5.48 -3.15
CA ALA A 118 9.31 6.57 -2.37
C ALA A 118 9.12 6.42 -0.85
N PHE A 119 8.55 5.29 -0.37
CA PHE A 119 8.15 5.17 1.03
C PHE A 119 9.32 5.37 2.00
N MET A 120 10.45 4.71 1.79
CA MET A 120 11.59 4.79 2.70
C MET A 120 12.32 6.13 2.65
N ASP A 121 12.16 6.90 1.61
CA ASP A 121 12.71 8.25 1.51
C ASP A 121 11.92 9.24 2.38
N ASN A 122 10.59 9.10 2.37
CA ASN A 122 9.65 10.04 2.97
C ASN A 122 9.10 9.56 4.33
N PHE A 123 9.03 8.24 4.55
CA PHE A 123 8.34 7.65 5.70
C PHE A 123 9.14 6.56 6.38
N ARG A 124 8.64 6.11 7.54
CA ARG A 124 9.25 5.05 8.35
C ARG A 124 8.19 4.07 8.83
N PRO A 125 8.51 2.78 8.85
CA PRO A 125 7.66 1.76 9.45
C PRO A 125 7.54 1.94 10.99
N PRO A 126 6.58 1.24 11.62
CA PRO A 126 5.67 0.29 10.99
C PRO A 126 4.56 0.98 10.20
N LEU A 127 4.03 0.30 9.17
CA LEU A 127 2.76 0.63 8.54
C LEU A 127 1.69 -0.21 9.25
N ASP A 128 0.83 0.45 10.00
CA ASP A 128 -0.28 -0.16 10.75
C ASP A 128 -1.60 0.16 10.05
N ILE A 129 -2.30 -0.88 9.60
CA ILE A 129 -3.60 -0.77 8.91
C ILE A 129 -4.66 -1.44 9.78
N GLN A 130 -5.67 -0.68 10.16
CA GLN A 130 -6.75 -1.10 11.03
C GLN A 130 -8.08 -0.91 10.33
N GLN A 131 -8.75 -2.00 9.96
CA GLN A 131 -10.12 -1.94 9.46
C GLN A 131 -11.10 -1.71 10.61
N LEU A 132 -12.16 -0.97 10.34
CA LEU A 132 -13.14 -0.53 11.32
C LEU A 132 -14.54 -0.90 10.86
N ASP A 133 -15.33 -1.46 11.77
CA ASP A 133 -16.77 -1.61 11.57
C ASP A 133 -17.49 -0.34 12.02
N ARG A 134 -18.36 0.18 11.16
CA ARG A 134 -19.20 1.32 11.53
C ARG A 134 -20.29 0.88 12.51
N VAL A 135 -20.19 1.35 13.74
CA VAL A 135 -21.20 1.06 14.78
C VAL A 135 -22.33 2.08 14.76
N SER A 136 -22.02 3.36 14.57
CA SER A 136 -22.97 4.46 14.46
C SER A 136 -22.32 5.72 13.92
N GLY A 137 -23.13 6.71 13.55
CA GLY A 137 -22.64 8.01 13.10
C GLY A 137 -23.40 8.52 11.87
N PHE A 138 -23.05 9.73 11.44
CA PHE A 138 -23.57 10.34 10.22
C PHE A 138 -22.46 11.11 9.49
N THR A 139 -22.66 11.33 8.21
CA THR A 139 -21.89 12.28 7.38
C THR A 139 -22.85 13.38 6.91
N ARG A 140 -22.35 14.63 6.77
CA ARG A 140 -23.11 15.78 6.26
C ARG A 140 -22.52 16.24 4.95
#